data_67e0a4b9444d3661720475516656b0f4
#
_entry.id   67e0a4b9444d3661720475516656b0f4
#
_cell.length_a   1.000
_cell.length_b   1.000
_cell.length_c   1.000
_cell.angle_alpha   90.00
_cell.angle_beta   90.00
_cell.angle_gamma   90.00
#
_symmetry.space_group_name_H-M   'P 1'
#
loop_
_entity.id
_entity.type
_entity.pdbx_description
1 polymer ?
#
loop_
_entity_poly.entity_id
_entity_poly.type
_entity_poly.pdbx_seq_one_letter_code
_entity_poly.pdbx_strand_id
1 'polypeptide(L)'
;MEQAINVSNCIIEATSGSDIIINDLTTRIIRGRASGGSDLKLTGKAENGEYSASGGSDIKAYDLILNQLECSASGGSDIYTHVTDYIKASASGGSDVHYKGSARSD
;
A
#
# COMPACT_ATOMS: atom_id res chain seq x y z
N MET A 1 -16.30 14.55 -8.58
CA MET A 1 -16.60 14.86 -7.19
C MET A 1 -15.70 14.07 -6.26
N GLU A 2 -15.19 14.73 -5.29
CA GLU A 2 -14.29 14.11 -4.36
C GLU A 2 -14.90 13.99 -2.99
N GLN A 3 -14.70 12.87 -2.37
CA GLN A 3 -15.17 12.64 -1.01
C GLN A 3 -14.05 12.04 -0.19
N ALA A 4 -13.87 12.57 0.99
CA ALA A 4 -12.97 11.98 1.95
C ALA A 4 -13.64 10.72 2.50
N ILE A 5 -12.87 9.67 2.64
CA ILE A 5 -13.36 8.40 3.15
C ILE A 5 -12.83 8.20 4.56
N ASN A 6 -13.74 8.09 5.51
CA ASN A 6 -13.42 7.84 6.90
C ASN A 6 -13.99 6.50 7.32
N VAL A 7 -13.11 5.54 7.59
CA VAL A 7 -13.55 4.21 8.00
C VAL A 7 -12.56 3.67 9.02
N SER A 8 -12.99 2.72 9.83
CA SER A 8 -12.09 2.08 10.78
C SER A 8 -11.20 1.06 10.09
N ASN A 9 -11.76 0.31 9.16
CA ASN A 9 -11.02 -0.69 8.38
C ASN A 9 -11.33 -0.51 6.92
N CYS A 10 -10.29 -0.54 6.11
CA CYS A 10 -10.45 -0.44 4.67
C CYS A 10 -9.73 -1.61 4.01
N ILE A 11 -10.43 -2.36 3.20
CA ILE A 11 -9.86 -3.48 2.47
C ILE A 11 -10.02 -3.21 0.98
N ILE A 12 -8.92 -3.27 0.26
CA ILE A 12 -8.89 -2.96 -1.16
C ILE A 12 -8.22 -4.11 -1.89
N GLU A 13 -8.87 -4.62 -2.92
CA GLU A 13 -8.29 -5.67 -3.74
C GLU A 13 -8.38 -5.28 -5.20
N ALA A 14 -7.28 -5.44 -5.91
CA ALA A 14 -7.22 -5.24 -7.35
C ALA A 14 -6.61 -6.48 -7.98
N THR A 15 -7.27 -7.02 -8.98
CA THR A 15 -6.81 -8.24 -9.63
C THR A 15 -6.95 -8.12 -11.13
N SER A 16 -6.14 -8.89 -11.86
CA SER A 16 -6.30 -9.09 -13.32
C SER A 16 -6.31 -7.79 -14.11
N GLY A 17 -5.34 -6.92 -13.86
CA GLY A 17 -5.19 -5.71 -14.63
C GLY A 17 -6.11 -4.56 -14.22
N SER A 18 -6.69 -4.64 -13.03
CA SER A 18 -7.55 -3.58 -12.52
C SER A 18 -6.74 -2.42 -11.95
N ASP A 19 -7.28 -1.22 -12.04
CA ASP A 19 -6.67 -0.05 -11.42
C ASP A 19 -7.63 0.54 -10.42
N ILE A 20 -7.14 0.76 -9.20
CA ILE A 20 -7.94 1.36 -8.14
C ILE A 20 -7.24 2.60 -7.64
N ILE A 21 -7.97 3.72 -7.63
CA ILE A 21 -7.44 4.99 -7.15
C ILE A 21 -8.35 5.48 -6.03
N ILE A 22 -7.78 5.70 -4.85
CA ILE A 22 -8.51 6.19 -3.70
C ILE A 22 -7.81 7.44 -3.19
N ASN A 23 -8.54 8.55 -3.12
CA ASN A 23 -8.01 9.83 -2.67
C ASN A 23 -8.61 10.20 -1.32
N ASP A 24 -7.80 10.87 -0.48
CA ASP A 24 -8.23 11.43 0.80
C ASP A 24 -8.82 10.37 1.73
N LEU A 25 -8.17 9.21 1.77
CA LEU A 25 -8.59 8.13 2.64
C LEU A 25 -8.12 8.40 4.08
N THR A 26 -9.02 8.24 5.03
CA THR A 26 -8.67 8.27 6.44
C THR A 26 -9.21 7.01 7.08
N THR A 27 -8.32 6.21 7.63
CA THR A 27 -8.70 4.93 8.21
C THR A 27 -7.71 4.57 9.33
N ARG A 28 -8.11 3.68 10.19
CA ARG A 28 -7.19 3.17 11.21
C ARG A 28 -6.35 2.03 10.64
N ILE A 29 -6.99 1.16 9.89
CA ILE A 29 -6.31 0.00 9.31
C ILE A 29 -6.65 -0.07 7.82
N ILE A 30 -5.62 -0.15 7.00
CA ILE A 30 -5.82 -0.34 5.57
C ILE A 30 -5.14 -1.62 5.13
N ARG A 31 -5.83 -2.40 4.33
CA ARG A 31 -5.26 -3.58 3.69
C ARG A 31 -5.41 -3.43 2.20
N GLY A 32 -4.28 -3.44 1.50
CA GLY A 32 -4.27 -3.32 0.06
C GLY A 32 -3.64 -4.55 -0.57
N ARG A 33 -4.32 -5.16 -1.50
CA ARG A 33 -3.81 -6.32 -2.23
C ARG A 33 -3.90 -6.05 -3.72
N ALA A 34 -2.83 -6.33 -4.43
CA ALA A 34 -2.80 -6.17 -5.87
C ALA A 34 -2.15 -7.40 -6.49
N SER A 35 -2.74 -7.92 -7.54
CA SER A 35 -2.21 -9.08 -8.22
C SER A 35 -2.56 -9.03 -9.70
N GLY A 36 -1.82 -9.79 -10.51
CA GLY A 36 -2.13 -9.91 -11.91
C GLY A 36 -1.92 -8.63 -12.73
N GLY A 37 -0.89 -7.86 -12.41
CA GLY A 37 -0.61 -6.63 -13.15
C GLY A 37 -1.49 -5.45 -12.78
N SER A 38 -2.09 -5.48 -11.58
CA SER A 38 -2.99 -4.42 -11.12
C SER A 38 -2.23 -3.27 -10.49
N ASP A 39 -2.87 -2.12 -10.41
CA ASP A 39 -2.31 -0.94 -9.78
C ASP A 39 -3.24 -0.42 -8.69
N LEU A 40 -2.64 -0.08 -7.55
CA LEU A 40 -3.35 0.63 -6.47
C LEU A 40 -2.69 1.98 -6.27
N LYS A 41 -3.49 3.02 -6.24
CA LYS A 41 -2.99 4.37 -5.93
C LYS A 41 -3.79 4.92 -4.77
N LEU A 42 -3.10 5.23 -3.68
CA LEU A 42 -3.74 5.61 -2.43
C LEU A 42 -3.16 6.91 -1.91
N THR A 43 -4.03 7.79 -1.42
CA THR A 43 -3.60 9.00 -0.74
C THR A 43 -4.44 9.19 0.51
N GLY A 44 -3.85 9.80 1.54
CA GLY A 44 -4.54 10.05 2.79
C GLY A 44 -3.71 9.71 4.01
N LYS A 45 -4.34 9.13 5.01
CA LYS A 45 -3.70 8.75 6.25
C LYS A 45 -4.27 7.46 6.81
N ALA A 46 -3.41 6.67 7.44
CA ALA A 46 -3.83 5.49 8.18
C ALA A 46 -2.87 5.26 9.33
N GLU A 47 -3.33 4.57 10.36
CA GLU A 47 -2.44 4.25 11.47
C GLU A 47 -1.64 2.99 11.15
N ASN A 48 -2.31 1.94 10.69
CA ASN A 48 -1.67 0.67 10.37
C ASN A 48 -2.01 0.27 8.95
N GLY A 49 -1.05 -0.32 8.27
CA GLY A 49 -1.26 -0.77 6.91
C GLY A 49 -0.71 -2.15 6.68
N GLU A 50 -1.31 -2.85 5.73
CA GLU A 50 -0.84 -4.13 5.28
C GLU A 50 -1.01 -4.15 3.77
N TYR A 51 0.10 -4.25 3.05
CA TYR A 51 0.08 -4.27 1.60
C TYR A 51 0.63 -5.59 1.08
N SER A 52 0.04 -6.09 0.02
CA SER A 52 0.50 -7.29 -0.63
C SER A 52 0.42 -7.09 -2.13
N ALA A 53 1.51 -7.32 -2.83
CA ALA A 53 1.56 -7.17 -4.28
C ALA A 53 2.21 -8.40 -4.90
N SER A 54 1.64 -8.89 -5.98
CA SER A 54 2.18 -10.05 -6.68
C SER A 54 1.86 -9.96 -8.17
N GLY A 55 2.59 -10.72 -8.96
CA GLY A 55 2.30 -10.82 -10.38
C GLY A 55 2.54 -9.55 -11.18
N GLY A 56 3.57 -8.79 -10.85
CA GLY A 56 3.89 -7.57 -11.57
C GLY A 56 3.01 -6.38 -11.22
N SER A 57 2.38 -6.41 -10.06
CA SER A 57 1.48 -5.34 -9.63
C SER A 57 2.24 -4.21 -8.95
N ASP A 58 1.61 -3.04 -8.91
CA ASP A 58 2.19 -1.87 -8.26
C ASP A 58 1.23 -1.33 -7.22
N ILE A 59 1.77 -1.00 -6.04
CA ILE A 59 1.02 -0.28 -5.03
C ILE A 59 1.71 1.07 -4.84
N LYS A 60 1.01 2.15 -5.19
CA LYS A 60 1.56 3.49 -5.12
C LYS A 60 0.88 4.24 -3.98
N ALA A 61 1.53 4.30 -2.85
CA ALA A 61 0.97 4.89 -1.65
C ALA A 61 1.94 5.85 -0.98
N TYR A 62 2.77 6.53 -1.77
CA TYR A 62 3.68 7.53 -1.23
C TYR A 62 2.95 8.66 -0.53
N ASP A 63 1.73 8.95 -0.97
CA ASP A 63 0.95 10.03 -0.40
C ASP A 63 -0.03 9.56 0.66
N LEU A 64 0.00 8.28 1.02
CA LEU A 64 -0.78 7.75 2.13
C LEU A 64 0.17 7.52 3.30
N ILE A 65 0.04 8.34 4.32
CA ILE A 65 0.95 8.32 5.46
C ILE A 65 0.50 7.27 6.46
N LEU A 66 1.42 6.40 6.84
CA LEU A 66 1.16 5.32 7.77
C LEU A 66 2.09 5.44 8.96
N ASN A 67 1.61 5.08 10.14
CA ASN A 67 2.48 4.94 11.30
C ASN A 67 3.23 3.61 11.24
N GLN A 68 2.51 2.53 10.99
CA GLN A 68 3.11 1.21 10.90
C GLN A 68 2.61 0.50 9.65
N LEU A 69 3.51 -0.25 9.03
CA LEU A 69 3.16 -0.97 7.81
C LEU A 69 3.83 -2.33 7.78
N GLU A 70 3.07 -3.31 7.34
CA GLU A 70 3.61 -4.61 6.98
C GLU A 70 3.30 -4.82 5.51
N CYS A 71 4.31 -5.11 4.71
CA CYS A 71 4.09 -5.30 3.28
C CYS A 71 4.91 -6.45 2.75
N SER A 72 4.39 -7.06 1.69
CA SER A 72 5.12 -8.09 0.98
C SER A 72 4.90 -7.92 -0.50
N ALA A 73 5.94 -8.21 -1.27
CA ALA A 73 5.92 -8.10 -2.71
C ALA A 73 6.59 -9.32 -3.32
N SER A 74 6.01 -9.82 -4.40
CA SER A 74 6.57 -10.98 -5.09
C SER A 74 6.26 -10.88 -6.57
N GLY A 75 6.99 -11.62 -7.38
CA GLY A 75 6.72 -11.70 -8.81
C GLY A 75 6.96 -10.42 -9.58
N GLY A 76 7.99 -9.66 -9.22
CA GLY A 76 8.32 -8.44 -9.93
C GLY A 76 7.46 -7.24 -9.59
N SER A 77 6.82 -7.27 -8.43
CA SER A 77 5.92 -6.19 -8.00
C SER A 77 6.69 -5.05 -7.33
N ASP A 78 6.08 -3.89 -7.30
CA ASP A 78 6.65 -2.72 -6.64
C ASP A 78 5.67 -2.14 -5.64
N ILE A 79 6.18 -1.79 -4.45
CA ILE A 79 5.37 -1.12 -3.43
C ILE A 79 6.04 0.18 -3.05
N TYR A 80 5.30 1.29 -3.15
CA TYR A 80 5.76 2.62 -2.76
C TYR A 80 4.91 3.09 -1.59
N THR A 81 5.57 3.51 -0.50
CA THR A 81 4.82 3.83 0.71
C THR A 81 5.52 4.94 1.51
N HIS A 82 4.78 5.51 2.46
CA HIS A 82 5.30 6.53 3.37
C HIS A 82 4.95 6.10 4.78
N VAL A 83 5.96 5.78 5.59
CA VAL A 83 5.77 5.24 6.93
C VAL A 83 6.60 6.05 7.91
N THR A 84 6.03 6.40 9.05
CA THR A 84 6.69 7.27 10.01
C THR A 84 7.29 6.55 11.20
N ASP A 85 6.72 5.42 11.62
CA ASP A 85 7.17 4.73 12.82
C ASP A 85 7.93 3.44 12.53
N TYR A 86 7.26 2.51 11.83
CA TYR A 86 7.79 1.17 11.69
C TYR A 86 7.32 0.55 10.38
N ILE A 87 8.24 -0.08 9.68
CA ILE A 87 7.91 -0.82 8.46
C ILE A 87 8.54 -2.21 8.52
N LYS A 88 7.74 -3.20 8.18
CA LYS A 88 8.22 -4.56 7.99
C LYS A 88 7.95 -4.92 6.53
N ALA A 89 9.00 -5.14 5.78
CA ALA A 89 8.89 -5.33 4.34
C ALA A 89 9.55 -6.63 3.95
N SER A 90 8.92 -7.32 3.01
CA SER A 90 9.44 -8.56 2.45
C SER A 90 9.31 -8.48 0.94
N ALA A 91 10.37 -8.81 0.22
CA ALA A 91 10.35 -8.76 -1.23
C ALA A 91 11.04 -10.00 -1.78
N SER A 92 10.45 -10.60 -2.79
CA SER A 92 11.02 -11.79 -3.44
C SER A 92 10.69 -11.75 -4.92
N GLY A 93 11.36 -12.57 -5.70
CA GLY A 93 11.08 -12.68 -7.13
C GLY A 93 11.33 -11.41 -7.93
N GLY A 94 12.36 -10.64 -7.55
CA GLY A 94 12.68 -9.42 -8.27
C GLY A 94 11.82 -8.22 -7.89
N SER A 95 11.10 -8.32 -6.77
CA SER A 95 10.22 -7.25 -6.31
C SER A 95 10.99 -6.20 -5.53
N ASP A 96 10.43 -5.00 -5.47
CA ASP A 96 11.03 -3.88 -4.77
C ASP A 96 10.01 -3.24 -3.83
N VAL A 97 10.50 -2.84 -2.65
CA VAL A 97 9.69 -2.05 -1.72
C VAL A 97 10.42 -0.75 -1.48
N HIS A 98 9.76 0.35 -1.79
CA HIS A 98 10.31 1.69 -1.61
C HIS A 98 9.51 2.40 -0.54
N TYR A 99 10.19 2.96 0.44
CA TYR A 99 9.48 3.71 1.46
C TYR A 99 10.21 5.00 1.78
N LYS A 100 9.44 5.97 2.23
CA LYS A 100 9.99 7.24 2.70
C LYS A 100 9.37 7.56 4.06
N GLY A 101 9.97 8.50 4.76
CA GLY A 101 9.53 8.86 6.10
C GLY A 101 10.57 8.47 7.13
N SER A 102 10.19 8.52 8.39
CA SER A 102 11.10 8.28 9.51
C SER A 102 11.05 6.86 10.03
N ALA A 103 10.43 5.96 9.32
CA ALA A 103 10.19 4.61 9.80
C ALA A 103 11.48 3.83 10.04
N ARG A 104 11.42 2.96 11.02
CA ARG A 104 12.46 1.97 11.23
C ARG A 104 12.09 0.72 10.45
N SER A 105 13.06 0.16 9.77
CA SER A 105 12.82 -1.08 9.03
C SER A 105 13.31 -2.27 9.84
N ASP A 106 12.67 -3.38 9.61
CA ASP A 106 13.00 -4.63 10.28
C ASP A 106 13.36 -5.69 9.24
#